data_0ab6a3899ccedeb65ed451de6e67722b
#
_entry.id   0ab6a3899ccedeb65ed451de6e67722b
#
_cell.length_a   1.000
_cell.length_b   1.000
_cell.length_c   1.000
_cell.angle_alpha   90.00
_cell.angle_beta   90.00
_cell.angle_gamma   90.00
#
_symmetry.space_group_name_H-M   'P 1'
#
loop_
_entity.id
_entity.type
_entity.pdbx_description
1 polymer ?
#
loop_
_entity_poly.entity_id
_entity_poly.type
_entity_poly.pdbx_seq_one_letter_code
_entity_poly.pdbx_strand_id
1 'polypeptide(L)'
;MEHPIFEKIQRSPQPDFGDVISKSFELYKKTFTQGLTHTLISLVVVIPFILIIYIPLIPMYIEMIQNAGDPYYTPTAFEDYSIAMIVGWVILVFLFSFLMQMVNMSIFGHFFKDLKRMDYGTNEDIGGYFTLLKTHFSKLFMLSLATLGIALLAALLCYLPIFYVMIPLHWAFPIFIFNDKLSVSDTIKAAFKFGNKNWLTFAGIGIVVSIIASLGAIACYIGMIATLFFTYIATYVTYRDTIGFEDVDGISSIGKPVEE
;
A
#
# COMPACT_ATOMS: atom_id res chain seq x y z
N MET A 1 -19.63 7.61 21.47
CA MET A 1 -18.58 8.65 21.29
C MET A 1 -17.83 8.31 20.02
N GLU A 2 -17.60 9.28 19.14
CA GLU A 2 -16.73 9.05 17.96
C GLU A 2 -15.28 8.85 18.44
N HIS A 3 -14.54 8.01 17.74
CA HIS A 3 -13.14 7.73 18.07
C HIS A 3 -12.30 9.00 17.85
N PRO A 4 -11.28 9.31 18.72
CA PRO A 4 -10.48 10.54 18.66
C PRO A 4 -9.88 10.86 17.28
N ILE A 5 -9.61 9.82 16.46
CA ILE A 5 -9.08 9.99 15.11
C ILE A 5 -9.96 10.89 14.22
N PHE A 6 -11.29 10.82 14.37
CA PHE A 6 -12.19 11.62 13.54
C PHE A 6 -12.06 13.12 13.84
N GLU A 7 -11.80 13.48 15.09
CA GLU A 7 -11.52 14.86 15.50
C GLU A 7 -10.15 15.31 14.99
N LYS A 8 -9.11 14.44 15.12
CA LYS A 8 -7.78 14.71 14.54
C LYS A 8 -7.84 14.94 13.04
N ILE A 9 -8.57 14.11 12.30
CA ILE A 9 -8.77 14.29 10.86
C ILE A 9 -9.47 15.61 10.56
N GLN A 10 -10.48 16.00 11.35
CA GLN A 10 -11.20 17.25 11.14
C GLN A 10 -10.30 18.47 11.35
N ARG A 11 -9.42 18.43 12.35
CA ARG A 11 -8.48 19.51 12.69
C ARG A 11 -7.18 19.44 11.89
N SER A 12 -6.89 18.33 11.18
CA SER A 12 -5.63 18.15 10.46
C SER A 12 -5.40 19.27 9.45
N PRO A 13 -4.16 19.80 9.34
CA PRO A 13 -3.83 20.79 8.34
C PRO A 13 -3.88 20.17 6.93
N GLN A 14 -3.97 21.05 5.93
CA GLN A 14 -3.73 20.63 4.56
C GLN A 14 -2.22 20.36 4.39
N PRO A 15 -1.80 19.20 3.85
CA PRO A 15 -0.40 18.93 3.63
C PRO A 15 0.18 19.89 2.58
N ASP A 16 1.34 20.44 2.87
CA ASP A 16 2.12 21.16 1.86
C ASP A 16 2.85 20.16 0.96
N PHE A 17 2.66 20.33 -0.34
CA PHE A 17 3.22 19.43 -1.34
C PHE A 17 4.76 19.43 -1.34
N GLY A 18 5.38 20.60 -1.30
CA GLY A 18 6.84 20.74 -1.32
C GLY A 18 7.49 20.18 -0.07
N ASP A 19 6.87 20.47 1.09
CA ASP A 19 7.32 19.96 2.39
C ASP A 19 7.25 18.43 2.45
N VAL A 20 6.14 17.83 2.02
CA VAL A 20 6.00 16.36 2.01
C VAL A 20 7.10 15.72 1.17
N ILE A 21 7.34 16.22 -0.04
CA ILE A 21 8.36 15.65 -0.93
C ILE A 21 9.77 15.85 -0.33
N SER A 22 10.09 17.04 0.15
CA SER A 22 11.41 17.34 0.74
C SER A 22 11.71 16.47 1.96
N LYS A 23 10.78 16.42 2.92
CA LYS A 23 10.91 15.58 4.13
C LYS A 23 10.95 14.08 3.79
N SER A 24 10.24 13.67 2.74
CA SER A 24 10.30 12.29 2.27
C SER A 24 11.68 11.92 1.74
N PHE A 25 12.36 12.80 1.01
CA PHE A 25 13.73 12.58 0.58
C PHE A 25 14.73 12.55 1.74
N GLU A 26 14.55 13.38 2.75
CA GLU A 26 15.40 13.37 3.94
C GLU A 26 15.26 12.02 4.70
N LEU A 27 14.00 11.60 4.92
CA LEU A 27 13.73 10.35 5.60
C LEU A 27 14.16 9.14 4.74
N TYR A 28 14.02 9.21 3.42
CA TYR A 28 14.49 8.18 2.48
C TYR A 28 16.00 7.94 2.62
N LYS A 29 16.82 8.99 2.67
CA LYS A 29 18.27 8.85 2.88
C LYS A 29 18.59 8.19 4.22
N LYS A 30 17.86 8.55 5.28
CA LYS A 30 18.03 8.00 6.63
C LYS A 30 17.60 6.53 6.73
N THR A 31 16.58 6.12 5.98
CA THR A 31 15.92 4.80 6.09
C THR A 31 16.12 3.93 4.86
N PHE A 32 17.09 4.25 4.01
CA PHE A 32 17.31 3.56 2.73
C PHE A 32 17.49 2.05 2.89
N THR A 33 18.36 1.64 3.83
CA THR A 33 18.64 0.22 4.09
C THR A 33 17.38 -0.53 4.54
N GLN A 34 16.58 0.07 5.40
CA GLN A 34 15.34 -0.51 5.89
C GLN A 34 14.31 -0.65 4.77
N GLY A 35 14.12 0.40 3.97
CA GLY A 35 13.22 0.35 2.82
C GLY A 35 13.64 -0.70 1.80
N LEU A 36 14.93 -0.76 1.48
CA LEU A 36 15.49 -1.77 0.59
C LEU A 36 15.26 -3.20 1.13
N THR A 37 15.52 -3.43 2.41
CA THR A 37 15.32 -4.72 3.06
C THR A 37 13.86 -5.17 2.98
N HIS A 38 12.90 -4.29 3.30
CA HIS A 38 11.47 -4.61 3.23
C HIS A 38 11.03 -4.91 1.79
N THR A 39 11.53 -4.15 0.82
CA THR A 39 11.26 -4.40 -0.60
C THR A 39 11.82 -5.75 -1.05
N LEU A 40 13.04 -6.09 -0.66
CA LEU A 40 13.65 -7.40 -0.99
C LEU A 40 12.89 -8.57 -0.34
N ILE A 41 12.50 -8.44 0.93
CA ILE A 41 11.68 -9.46 1.60
C ILE A 41 10.33 -9.62 0.87
N SER A 42 9.68 -8.52 0.51
CA SER A 42 8.44 -8.55 -0.27
C SER A 42 8.64 -9.27 -1.61
N LEU A 43 9.72 -8.98 -2.35
CA LEU A 43 10.04 -9.65 -3.60
C LEU A 43 10.24 -11.16 -3.42
N VAL A 44 11.03 -11.57 -2.43
CA VAL A 44 11.25 -13.01 -2.15
C VAL A 44 9.95 -13.74 -1.87
N VAL A 45 9.03 -13.10 -1.14
CA VAL A 45 7.71 -13.68 -0.83
C VAL A 45 6.81 -13.70 -2.07
N VAL A 46 6.88 -12.68 -2.93
CA VAL A 46 6.03 -12.56 -4.14
C VAL A 46 6.45 -13.50 -5.26
N ILE A 47 7.76 -13.81 -5.42
CA ILE A 47 8.27 -14.63 -6.52
C ILE A 47 7.56 -15.99 -6.67
N PRO A 48 7.37 -16.82 -5.62
CA PRO A 48 6.67 -18.10 -5.77
C PRO A 48 5.24 -17.95 -6.31
N PHE A 49 4.54 -16.89 -5.94
CA PHE A 49 3.17 -16.64 -6.42
C PHE A 49 3.16 -16.20 -7.88
N ILE A 50 4.13 -15.36 -8.28
CA ILE A 50 4.32 -15.00 -9.69
C ILE A 50 4.56 -16.27 -10.52
N LEU A 51 5.42 -17.16 -10.07
CA LEU A 51 5.68 -18.41 -10.78
C LEU A 51 4.41 -19.26 -10.92
N ILE A 52 3.61 -19.43 -9.86
CA ILE A 52 2.35 -20.19 -9.91
C ILE A 52 1.37 -19.59 -10.93
N ILE A 53 1.31 -18.24 -11.01
CA ILE A 53 0.41 -17.54 -11.94
C ILE A 53 0.90 -17.66 -13.38
N TYR A 54 2.21 -17.53 -13.62
CA TYR A 54 2.75 -17.44 -14.98
C TYR A 54 3.13 -18.79 -15.61
N ILE A 55 3.43 -19.84 -14.82
CA ILE A 55 3.76 -21.17 -15.36
C ILE A 55 2.71 -21.69 -16.35
N PRO A 56 1.38 -21.63 -16.08
CA PRO A 56 0.38 -22.07 -17.05
C PRO A 56 0.33 -21.25 -18.34
N LEU A 57 0.89 -20.04 -18.34
CA LEU A 57 0.93 -19.15 -19.50
C LEU A 57 2.18 -19.37 -20.37
N ILE A 58 3.17 -20.14 -19.90
CA ILE A 58 4.43 -20.38 -20.62
C ILE A 58 4.19 -20.96 -22.03
N PRO A 59 3.32 -21.97 -22.24
CA PRO A 59 3.06 -22.49 -23.58
C PRO A 59 2.59 -21.39 -24.55
N MET A 60 1.68 -20.53 -24.11
CA MET A 60 1.21 -19.40 -24.92
C MET A 60 2.35 -18.44 -25.30
N TYR A 61 3.23 -18.09 -24.34
CA TYR A 61 4.37 -17.22 -24.63
C TYR A 61 5.35 -17.84 -25.61
N ILE A 62 5.63 -19.15 -25.47
CA ILE A 62 6.49 -19.86 -26.40
C ILE A 62 5.89 -19.85 -27.81
N GLU A 63 4.61 -20.17 -27.94
CA GLU A 63 3.87 -20.16 -29.20
C GLU A 63 3.88 -18.77 -29.86
N MET A 64 3.63 -17.70 -29.09
CA MET A 64 3.70 -16.32 -29.56
C MET A 64 5.10 -15.93 -30.06
N ILE A 65 6.16 -16.36 -29.37
CA ILE A 65 7.55 -16.07 -29.77
C ILE A 65 7.91 -16.83 -31.07
N GLN A 66 7.51 -18.09 -31.18
CA GLN A 66 7.77 -18.90 -32.35
C GLN A 66 7.09 -18.38 -33.63
N ASN A 67 5.94 -17.73 -33.49
CA ASN A 67 5.12 -17.22 -34.58
C ASN A 67 5.13 -15.68 -34.70
N ALA A 68 6.06 -15.00 -34.04
CA ALA A 68 6.11 -13.53 -33.96
C ALA A 68 6.23 -12.81 -35.31
N GLY A 69 6.57 -13.53 -36.39
CA GLY A 69 6.66 -12.97 -37.76
C GLY A 69 5.42 -13.22 -38.64
N ASP A 70 4.44 -13.97 -38.16
CA ASP A 70 3.25 -14.31 -38.93
C ASP A 70 2.09 -13.34 -38.55
N PRO A 71 1.67 -12.44 -39.47
CA PRO A 71 0.58 -11.50 -39.21
C PRO A 71 -0.81 -12.15 -39.11
N TYR A 72 -0.93 -13.44 -39.48
CA TYR A 72 -2.18 -14.20 -39.42
C TYR A 72 -2.22 -15.19 -38.26
N TYR A 73 -1.14 -15.24 -37.46
CA TYR A 73 -1.08 -16.13 -36.33
C TYR A 73 -2.11 -15.76 -35.25
N THR A 74 -2.85 -16.76 -34.81
CA THR A 74 -3.76 -16.66 -33.65
C THR A 74 -3.29 -17.66 -32.59
N PRO A 75 -3.10 -17.25 -31.30
CA PRO A 75 -2.69 -18.16 -30.25
C PRO A 75 -3.70 -19.29 -30.05
N THR A 76 -3.26 -20.52 -30.12
CA THR A 76 -4.09 -21.73 -29.93
C THR A 76 -3.86 -22.38 -28.57
N ALA A 77 -2.89 -21.91 -27.80
CA ALA A 77 -2.49 -22.49 -26.52
C ALA A 77 -3.63 -22.65 -25.49
N PHE A 78 -4.74 -21.96 -25.66
CA PHE A 78 -5.92 -22.06 -24.79
C PHE A 78 -7.08 -22.87 -25.39
N GLU A 79 -6.98 -23.35 -26.65
CA GLU A 79 -8.06 -24.10 -27.29
C GLU A 79 -8.31 -25.45 -26.59
N ASP A 80 -7.28 -26.03 -26.00
CA ASP A 80 -7.36 -27.29 -25.26
C ASP A 80 -7.86 -27.11 -23.82
N TYR A 81 -7.96 -25.88 -23.33
CA TYR A 81 -8.43 -25.64 -21.96
C TYR A 81 -9.95 -25.58 -21.89
N SER A 82 -10.55 -26.42 -21.07
CA SER A 82 -11.98 -26.30 -20.78
C SER A 82 -12.30 -24.99 -20.06
N ILE A 83 -13.50 -24.46 -20.25
CA ILE A 83 -13.98 -23.27 -19.53
C ILE A 83 -13.82 -23.44 -18.03
N ALA A 84 -14.06 -24.65 -17.50
CA ALA A 84 -13.90 -24.94 -16.08
C ALA A 84 -12.45 -24.78 -15.59
N MET A 85 -11.47 -25.16 -16.42
CA MET A 85 -10.03 -24.96 -16.10
C MET A 85 -9.66 -23.48 -16.09
N ILE A 86 -10.13 -22.71 -17.06
CA ILE A 86 -9.90 -21.25 -17.13
C ILE A 86 -10.50 -20.55 -15.93
N VAL A 87 -11.76 -20.86 -15.61
CA VAL A 87 -12.45 -20.28 -14.44
C VAL A 87 -11.74 -20.68 -13.16
N GLY A 88 -11.35 -21.94 -13.00
CA GLY A 88 -10.61 -22.41 -11.83
C GLY A 88 -9.27 -21.67 -11.67
N TRP A 89 -8.54 -21.46 -12.77
CA TRP A 89 -7.29 -20.70 -12.75
C TRP A 89 -7.51 -19.23 -12.38
N VAL A 90 -8.52 -18.57 -12.93
CA VAL A 90 -8.86 -17.16 -12.59
C VAL A 90 -9.19 -17.04 -11.11
N ILE A 91 -9.97 -17.97 -10.55
CA ILE A 91 -10.29 -17.98 -9.10
C ILE A 91 -9.02 -18.16 -8.27
N LEU A 92 -8.14 -19.07 -8.68
CA LEU A 92 -6.86 -19.32 -8.01
C LEU A 92 -5.96 -18.08 -8.04
N VAL A 93 -5.81 -17.42 -9.19
CA VAL A 93 -5.06 -16.15 -9.33
C VAL A 93 -5.63 -15.09 -8.40
N PHE A 94 -6.96 -14.96 -8.35
CA PHE A 94 -7.62 -13.98 -7.51
C PHE A 94 -7.37 -14.26 -6.01
N LEU A 95 -7.50 -15.50 -5.59
CA LEU A 95 -7.23 -15.93 -4.21
C LEU A 95 -5.78 -15.68 -3.81
N PHE A 96 -4.83 -16.07 -4.65
CA PHE A 96 -3.41 -15.83 -4.38
C PHE A 96 -3.08 -14.34 -4.34
N SER A 97 -3.60 -13.54 -5.27
CA SER A 97 -3.39 -12.09 -5.27
C SER A 97 -3.91 -11.45 -3.98
N PHE A 98 -5.06 -11.90 -3.51
CA PHE A 98 -5.65 -11.45 -2.23
C PHE A 98 -4.76 -11.82 -1.03
N LEU A 99 -4.30 -13.07 -0.95
CA LEU A 99 -3.39 -13.52 0.11
C LEU A 99 -2.07 -12.74 0.09
N MET A 100 -1.53 -12.50 -1.11
CA MET A 100 -0.32 -11.72 -1.29
C MET A 100 -0.48 -10.28 -0.83
N GLN A 101 -1.61 -9.66 -1.11
CA GLN A 101 -1.92 -8.33 -0.59
C GLN A 101 -1.83 -8.28 0.93
N MET A 102 -2.41 -9.27 1.64
CA MET A 102 -2.35 -9.33 3.10
C MET A 102 -0.92 -9.48 3.62
N VAL A 103 -0.12 -10.33 2.98
CA VAL A 103 1.29 -10.54 3.34
C VAL A 103 2.08 -9.25 3.14
N ASN A 104 1.92 -8.58 2.01
CA ASN A 104 2.57 -7.30 1.73
C ASN A 104 2.13 -6.21 2.72
N MET A 105 0.86 -6.16 3.10
CA MET A 105 0.38 -5.26 4.15
C MET A 105 1.09 -5.53 5.49
N SER A 106 1.41 -6.80 5.82
CA SER A 106 2.17 -7.10 7.05
C SER A 106 3.62 -6.60 6.95
N ILE A 107 4.29 -6.85 5.82
CA ILE A 107 5.68 -6.44 5.60
C ILE A 107 5.81 -4.91 5.62
N PHE A 108 4.97 -4.19 4.86
CA PHE A 108 5.01 -2.74 4.81
C PHE A 108 4.36 -2.07 6.02
N GLY A 109 3.48 -2.76 6.76
CA GLY A 109 3.03 -2.33 8.07
C GLY A 109 4.16 -2.32 9.10
N HIS A 110 5.03 -3.33 9.05
CA HIS A 110 6.27 -3.33 9.83
C HIS A 110 7.19 -2.16 9.41
N PHE A 111 7.29 -1.88 8.10
CA PHE A 111 8.07 -0.73 7.61
C PHE A 111 7.53 0.61 8.14
N PHE A 112 6.22 0.83 8.16
CA PHE A 112 5.64 2.05 8.75
C PHE A 112 6.00 2.23 10.22
N LYS A 113 5.99 1.15 11.01
CA LYS A 113 6.41 1.19 12.41
C LYS A 113 7.92 1.45 12.53
N ASP A 114 8.72 0.88 11.65
CA ASP A 114 10.17 1.10 11.59
C ASP A 114 10.51 2.55 11.21
N LEU A 115 9.79 3.13 10.24
CA LEU A 115 9.89 4.56 9.90
C LEU A 115 9.61 5.44 11.12
N LYS A 116 8.53 5.16 11.87
CA LYS A 116 8.19 5.90 13.08
C LYS A 116 9.29 5.78 14.13
N ARG A 117 9.78 4.56 14.38
CA ARG A 117 10.87 4.29 15.33
C ARG A 117 12.13 5.09 14.98
N MET A 118 12.53 5.10 13.71
CA MET A 118 13.74 5.80 13.25
C MET A 118 13.57 7.32 13.20
N ASP A 119 12.38 7.79 12.89
CA ASP A 119 12.08 9.23 12.80
C ASP A 119 12.11 9.88 14.18
N TYR A 120 11.49 9.23 15.18
CA TYR A 120 11.44 9.72 16.57
C TYR A 120 12.58 9.22 17.45
N GLY A 121 13.43 8.32 16.97
CA GLY A 121 14.55 7.79 17.75
C GLY A 121 14.11 6.92 18.94
N THR A 122 12.95 6.27 18.86
CA THR A 122 12.43 5.40 19.92
C THR A 122 13.00 3.99 19.82
N ASN A 123 13.07 3.26 20.95
CA ASN A 123 13.48 1.86 21.01
C ASN A 123 12.29 0.92 21.18
N GLU A 124 11.13 1.26 20.60
CA GLU A 124 9.95 0.41 20.67
C GLU A 124 10.19 -0.93 19.96
N ASP A 125 9.72 -2.01 20.57
CA ASP A 125 9.66 -3.32 19.90
C ASP A 125 8.51 -3.30 18.89
N ILE A 126 8.86 -3.29 17.61
CA ILE A 126 7.90 -3.29 16.51
C ILE A 126 7.52 -4.71 16.05
N GLY A 127 8.11 -5.74 16.65
CA GLY A 127 7.94 -7.14 16.27
C GLY A 127 8.66 -7.50 14.97
N GLY A 128 8.26 -8.60 14.34
CA GLY A 128 8.81 -9.05 13.05
C GLY A 128 7.90 -8.70 11.87
N TYR A 129 8.41 -8.90 10.65
CA TYR A 129 7.73 -8.59 9.38
C TYR A 129 6.32 -9.19 9.24
N PHE A 130 6.05 -10.33 9.87
CA PHE A 130 4.76 -11.03 9.82
C PHE A 130 3.95 -10.91 11.12
N THR A 131 4.37 -10.07 12.06
CA THR A 131 3.69 -9.90 13.34
C THR A 131 2.27 -9.39 13.13
N LEU A 132 2.07 -8.41 12.26
CA LEU A 132 0.75 -7.87 11.95
C LEU A 132 -0.21 -8.94 11.41
N LEU A 133 0.29 -9.81 10.52
CA LEU A 133 -0.48 -10.93 9.98
C LEU A 133 -0.87 -11.93 11.06
N LYS A 134 0.02 -12.21 12.02
CA LYS A 134 -0.24 -13.16 13.12
C LYS A 134 -1.20 -12.60 14.18
N THR A 135 -1.02 -11.33 14.56
CA THR A 135 -1.76 -10.72 15.67
C THR A 135 -3.11 -10.14 15.25
N HIS A 136 -3.23 -9.64 14.01
CA HIS A 136 -4.41 -8.95 13.52
C HIS A 136 -5.00 -9.58 12.24
N PHE A 137 -4.84 -10.90 12.07
CA PHE A 137 -5.25 -11.61 10.85
C PHE A 137 -6.70 -11.29 10.44
N SER A 138 -7.65 -11.41 11.37
CA SER A 138 -9.07 -11.18 11.07
C SER A 138 -9.36 -9.75 10.63
N LYS A 139 -8.76 -8.76 11.29
CA LYS A 139 -8.93 -7.35 10.90
C LYS A 139 -8.29 -7.07 9.56
N LEU A 140 -7.09 -7.59 9.33
CA LEU A 140 -6.36 -7.44 8.07
C LEU A 140 -7.12 -8.08 6.91
N PHE A 141 -7.65 -9.29 7.13
CA PHE A 141 -8.49 -10.00 6.17
C PHE A 141 -9.74 -9.18 5.80
N MET A 142 -10.49 -8.74 6.82
CA MET A 142 -11.70 -7.96 6.61
C MET A 142 -11.43 -6.60 5.95
N LEU A 143 -10.34 -5.93 6.33
CA LEU A 143 -9.94 -4.67 5.71
C LEU A 143 -9.57 -4.86 4.24
N SER A 144 -8.77 -5.89 3.92
CA SER A 144 -8.41 -6.23 2.55
C SER A 144 -9.63 -6.58 1.71
N LEU A 145 -10.56 -7.36 2.28
CA LEU A 145 -11.81 -7.72 1.59
C LEU A 145 -12.69 -6.50 1.34
N ALA A 146 -12.83 -5.62 2.33
CA ALA A 146 -13.65 -4.42 2.19
C ALA A 146 -13.05 -3.41 1.18
N THR A 147 -11.73 -3.18 1.23
CA THR A 147 -11.06 -2.29 0.27
C THR A 147 -11.12 -2.85 -1.16
N LEU A 148 -10.91 -4.16 -1.32
CA LEU A 148 -11.07 -4.84 -2.60
C LEU A 148 -12.51 -4.76 -3.12
N GLY A 149 -13.50 -5.02 -2.25
CA GLY A 149 -14.91 -4.94 -2.60
C GLY A 149 -15.32 -3.54 -3.08
N ILE A 150 -14.88 -2.50 -2.37
CA ILE A 150 -15.12 -1.09 -2.77
C ILE A 150 -14.46 -0.81 -4.12
N ALA A 151 -13.22 -1.23 -4.33
CA ALA A 151 -12.49 -1.02 -5.57
C ALA A 151 -13.17 -1.75 -6.75
N LEU A 152 -13.62 -2.99 -6.55
CA LEU A 152 -14.35 -3.76 -7.58
C LEU A 152 -15.70 -3.11 -7.93
N LEU A 153 -16.47 -2.67 -6.93
CA LEU A 153 -17.73 -1.97 -7.16
C LEU A 153 -17.49 -0.66 -7.95
N ALA A 154 -16.44 0.08 -7.60
CA ALA A 154 -16.06 1.29 -8.31
C ALA A 154 -15.63 1.01 -9.76
N ALA A 155 -14.93 -0.10 -10.00
CA ALA A 155 -14.52 -0.52 -11.35
C ALA A 155 -15.72 -0.92 -12.21
N LEU A 156 -16.71 -1.62 -11.63
CA LEU A 156 -17.94 -2.00 -12.34
C LEU A 156 -18.82 -0.81 -12.72
N LEU A 157 -18.71 0.31 -12.02
CA LEU A 157 -19.41 1.56 -12.31
C LEU A 157 -18.66 2.41 -13.36
N CYS A 158 -18.36 1.83 -14.53
CA CYS A 158 -17.73 2.51 -15.67
C CYS A 158 -16.31 3.05 -15.44
N TYR A 159 -15.52 2.46 -14.56
CA TYR A 159 -14.12 2.80 -14.22
C TYR A 159 -13.88 4.21 -13.63
N LEU A 160 -14.71 5.21 -13.93
CA LEU A 160 -14.52 6.59 -13.42
C LEU A 160 -14.49 6.67 -11.89
N PRO A 161 -15.38 5.99 -11.14
CA PRO A 161 -15.36 6.05 -9.69
C PRO A 161 -14.08 5.47 -9.06
N ILE A 162 -13.34 4.57 -9.75
CA ILE A 162 -12.12 3.99 -9.21
C ILE A 162 -11.05 5.05 -8.96
N PHE A 163 -10.90 6.02 -9.89
CA PHE A 163 -9.94 7.11 -9.74
C PHE A 163 -10.24 7.97 -8.51
N TYR A 164 -11.53 8.13 -8.19
CA TYR A 164 -11.93 8.85 -6.98
C TYR A 164 -11.65 8.05 -5.72
N VAL A 165 -12.06 6.78 -5.66
CA VAL A 165 -11.95 5.98 -4.41
C VAL A 165 -10.53 5.53 -4.12
N MET A 166 -9.63 5.46 -5.10
CA MET A 166 -8.22 5.09 -4.89
C MET A 166 -7.55 5.97 -3.85
N ILE A 167 -7.82 7.28 -3.86
CA ILE A 167 -7.22 8.23 -2.91
C ILE A 167 -7.68 7.95 -1.47
N PRO A 168 -9.00 7.88 -1.15
CA PRO A 168 -9.43 7.48 0.19
C PRO A 168 -8.96 6.09 0.60
N LEU A 169 -9.06 5.10 -0.28
CA LEU A 169 -8.67 3.72 0.04
C LEU A 169 -7.18 3.58 0.37
N HIS A 170 -6.32 4.39 -0.25
CA HIS A 170 -4.89 4.43 0.07
C HIS A 170 -4.64 4.72 1.56
N TRP A 171 -5.44 5.57 2.18
CA TRP A 171 -5.32 5.96 3.59
C TRP A 171 -5.83 4.90 4.57
N ALA A 172 -6.60 3.91 4.11
CA ALA A 172 -7.11 2.87 4.99
C ALA A 172 -5.97 2.06 5.65
N PHE A 173 -4.89 1.82 4.91
CA PHE A 173 -3.77 1.06 5.41
C PHE A 173 -2.96 1.79 6.50
N PRO A 174 -2.41 3.00 6.30
CA PRO A 174 -1.68 3.71 7.35
C PRO A 174 -2.56 4.03 8.57
N ILE A 175 -3.84 4.37 8.37
CA ILE A 175 -4.79 4.56 9.47
C ILE A 175 -4.92 3.27 10.31
N PHE A 176 -5.06 2.11 9.69
CA PHE A 176 -5.12 0.83 10.37
C PHE A 176 -3.83 0.51 11.15
N ILE A 177 -2.65 0.77 10.56
CA ILE A 177 -1.36 0.48 11.20
C ILE A 177 -1.14 1.29 12.48
N PHE A 178 -1.51 2.57 12.45
CA PHE A 178 -1.27 3.48 13.57
C PHE A 178 -2.45 3.58 14.55
N ASN A 179 -3.60 2.92 14.24
CA ASN A 179 -4.80 2.92 15.09
C ASN A 179 -5.43 1.52 15.11
N ASP A 180 -4.70 0.54 15.60
CA ASP A 180 -5.07 -0.88 15.61
C ASP A 180 -6.35 -1.19 16.43
N LYS A 181 -6.74 -0.29 17.33
CA LYS A 181 -7.98 -0.38 18.13
C LYS A 181 -9.24 -0.08 17.31
N LEU A 182 -9.13 0.63 16.17
CA LEU A 182 -10.27 0.93 15.32
C LEU A 182 -10.94 -0.34 14.77
N SER A 183 -12.26 -0.30 14.64
CA SER A 183 -12.96 -1.30 13.84
C SER A 183 -12.63 -1.12 12.35
N VAL A 184 -12.79 -2.18 11.55
CA VAL A 184 -12.58 -2.09 10.10
C VAL A 184 -13.50 -1.04 9.46
N SER A 185 -14.76 -0.99 9.89
CA SER A 185 -15.73 0.01 9.42
C SER A 185 -15.26 1.44 9.73
N ASP A 186 -14.78 1.68 10.95
CA ASP A 186 -14.32 3.01 11.34
C ASP A 186 -13.00 3.38 10.66
N THR A 187 -12.12 2.39 10.41
CA THR A 187 -10.90 2.59 9.60
C THR A 187 -11.26 3.08 8.19
N ILE A 188 -12.23 2.44 7.53
CA ILE A 188 -12.67 2.85 6.19
C ILE A 188 -13.35 4.22 6.23
N LYS A 189 -14.23 4.49 7.20
CA LYS A 189 -14.85 5.81 7.34
C LYS A 189 -13.80 6.91 7.56
N ALA A 190 -12.82 6.66 8.43
CA ALA A 190 -11.71 7.58 8.68
C ALA A 190 -10.89 7.81 7.41
N ALA A 191 -10.58 6.76 6.66
CA ALA A 191 -9.87 6.83 5.39
C ALA A 191 -10.61 7.67 4.34
N PHE A 192 -11.91 7.49 4.21
CA PHE A 192 -12.73 8.31 3.31
C PHE A 192 -12.84 9.77 3.80
N LYS A 193 -13.04 9.99 5.11
CA LYS A 193 -13.09 11.34 5.68
C LYS A 193 -11.77 12.08 5.44
N PHE A 194 -10.64 11.43 5.67
CA PHE A 194 -9.31 12.00 5.47
C PHE A 194 -8.97 12.19 3.99
N GLY A 195 -9.15 11.16 3.17
CA GLY A 195 -8.86 11.20 1.75
C GLY A 195 -9.68 12.24 0.99
N ASN A 196 -10.96 12.42 1.36
CA ASN A 196 -11.83 13.42 0.73
C ASN A 196 -11.51 14.84 1.15
N LYS A 197 -11.04 15.04 2.39
CA LYS A 197 -10.71 16.38 2.91
C LYS A 197 -9.69 17.12 2.04
N ASN A 198 -8.69 16.41 1.55
CA ASN A 198 -7.59 16.98 0.76
C ASN A 198 -7.34 16.17 -0.53
N TRP A 199 -8.43 15.74 -1.20
CA TRP A 199 -8.38 14.78 -2.29
C TRP A 199 -7.41 15.19 -3.42
N LEU A 200 -7.49 16.44 -3.89
CA LEU A 200 -6.63 16.96 -4.96
C LEU A 200 -5.16 17.01 -4.53
N THR A 201 -4.88 17.42 -3.31
CA THR A 201 -3.51 17.48 -2.79
C THR A 201 -2.91 16.08 -2.69
N PHE A 202 -3.67 15.10 -2.17
CA PHE A 202 -3.23 13.72 -2.10
C PHE A 202 -3.06 13.09 -3.48
N ALA A 203 -3.95 13.39 -4.42
CA ALA A 203 -3.81 12.97 -5.82
C ALA A 203 -2.52 13.52 -6.44
N GLY A 204 -2.24 14.81 -6.25
CA GLY A 204 -1.02 15.47 -6.72
C GLY A 204 0.25 14.86 -6.11
N ILE A 205 0.28 14.68 -4.78
CA ILE A 205 1.40 14.01 -4.09
C ILE A 205 1.58 12.58 -4.66
N GLY A 206 0.49 11.81 -4.79
CA GLY A 206 0.51 10.46 -5.31
C GLY A 206 1.07 10.38 -6.74
N ILE A 207 0.71 11.30 -7.63
CA ILE A 207 1.24 11.35 -9.00
C ILE A 207 2.76 11.59 -8.98
N VAL A 208 3.24 12.60 -8.25
CA VAL A 208 4.67 12.91 -8.21
C VAL A 208 5.47 11.79 -7.54
N VAL A 209 4.96 11.23 -6.45
CA VAL A 209 5.59 10.08 -5.77
C VAL A 209 5.65 8.86 -6.70
N SER A 210 4.60 8.62 -7.49
CA SER A 210 4.57 7.53 -8.48
C SER A 210 5.59 7.76 -9.59
N ILE A 211 5.76 9.00 -10.06
CA ILE A 211 6.80 9.35 -11.03
C ILE A 211 8.19 9.07 -10.44
N ILE A 212 8.47 9.53 -9.21
CA ILE A 212 9.75 9.30 -8.54
C ILE A 212 10.01 7.79 -8.39
N ALA A 213 9.02 7.03 -7.93
CA ALA A 213 9.12 5.58 -7.79
C ALA A 213 9.39 4.88 -9.15
N SER A 214 8.81 5.41 -10.24
CA SER A 214 9.00 4.87 -11.59
C SER A 214 10.36 5.21 -12.21
N LEU A 215 11.05 6.26 -11.75
CA LEU A 215 12.38 6.62 -12.26
C LEU A 215 13.40 5.48 -12.10
N GLY A 216 13.20 4.62 -11.09
CA GLY A 216 14.02 3.42 -10.93
C GLY A 216 13.95 2.44 -12.10
N ALA A 217 12.90 2.46 -12.92
CA ALA A 217 12.77 1.61 -14.10
C ALA A 217 13.81 1.98 -15.18
N ILE A 218 14.21 3.26 -15.25
CA ILE A 218 15.23 3.75 -16.19
C ILE A 218 16.59 3.09 -15.90
N ALA A 219 16.87 2.75 -14.64
CA ALA A 219 18.08 2.05 -14.21
C ALA A 219 17.90 0.51 -14.31
N CYS A 220 17.53 0.00 -15.50
CA CYS A 220 17.42 -1.43 -15.81
C CYS A 220 16.48 -2.23 -14.89
N TYR A 221 15.36 -1.67 -14.48
CA TYR A 221 14.37 -2.24 -13.54
C TYR A 221 14.92 -2.53 -12.12
N ILE A 222 16.22 -2.76 -11.95
CA ILE A 222 16.85 -2.97 -10.63
C ILE A 222 16.68 -1.72 -9.75
N GLY A 223 16.75 -0.53 -10.36
CA GLY A 223 16.50 0.73 -9.66
C GLY A 223 15.10 0.84 -9.04
N MET A 224 14.09 0.14 -9.58
CA MET A 224 12.75 0.12 -8.98
C MET A 224 12.77 -0.44 -7.55
N ILE A 225 13.61 -1.44 -7.26
CA ILE A 225 13.74 -2.01 -5.92
C ILE A 225 14.14 -0.92 -4.90
N ALA A 226 14.98 0.02 -5.34
CA ALA A 226 15.43 1.13 -4.52
C ALA A 226 14.40 2.27 -4.42
N THR A 227 13.52 2.45 -5.40
CA THR A 227 12.61 3.61 -5.45
C THR A 227 11.18 3.31 -5.02
N LEU A 228 10.72 2.05 -5.12
CA LEU A 228 9.33 1.68 -4.82
C LEU A 228 8.90 2.00 -3.38
N PHE A 229 9.79 1.82 -2.40
CA PHE A 229 9.46 2.09 -1.01
C PHE A 229 9.37 3.59 -0.68
N PHE A 230 9.81 4.47 -1.59
CA PHE A 230 9.61 5.92 -1.45
C PHE A 230 8.13 6.30 -1.29
N THR A 231 7.24 5.55 -1.93
CA THR A 231 5.78 5.73 -1.80
C THR A 231 5.31 5.56 -0.35
N TYR A 232 5.82 4.57 0.35
CA TYR A 232 5.48 4.34 1.76
C TYR A 232 6.05 5.43 2.67
N ILE A 233 7.26 5.93 2.37
CA ILE A 233 7.87 7.04 3.10
C ILE A 233 7.03 8.32 2.93
N ALA A 234 6.65 8.67 1.70
CA ALA A 234 5.81 9.83 1.45
C ALA A 234 4.43 9.73 2.12
N THR A 235 3.84 8.53 2.12
CA THR A 235 2.60 8.24 2.85
C THR A 235 2.78 8.42 4.36
N TYR A 236 3.88 7.91 4.92
CA TYR A 236 4.21 8.08 6.33
C TYR A 236 4.38 9.55 6.70
N VAL A 237 5.19 10.32 5.94
CA VAL A 237 5.43 11.74 6.17
C VAL A 237 4.12 12.53 6.12
N THR A 238 3.29 12.26 5.12
CA THR A 238 1.97 12.91 5.00
C THR A 238 1.08 12.59 6.19
N TYR A 239 1.02 11.34 6.65
CA TYR A 239 0.24 10.93 7.82
C TYR A 239 0.75 11.62 9.09
N ARG A 240 2.07 11.59 9.32
CA ARG A 240 2.74 12.22 10.46
C ARG A 240 2.43 13.72 10.54
N ASP A 241 2.57 14.43 9.42
CA ASP A 241 2.46 15.89 9.39
C ASP A 241 0.99 16.37 9.36
N THR A 242 0.01 15.46 9.20
CA THR A 242 -1.42 15.81 9.18
C THR A 242 -2.19 15.27 10.37
N ILE A 243 -2.26 13.95 10.54
CA ILE A 243 -3.02 13.29 11.62
C ILE A 243 -2.18 13.17 12.90
N GLY A 244 -0.87 12.88 12.73
CA GLY A 244 0.04 12.63 13.85
C GLY A 244 -0.21 11.29 14.55
N PHE A 245 0.49 11.06 15.66
CA PHE A 245 0.44 9.84 16.45
C PHE A 245 -0.01 10.14 17.88
N GLU A 246 -0.90 9.31 18.44
CA GLU A 246 -1.46 9.55 19.79
C GLU A 246 -0.41 9.47 20.91
N ASP A 247 0.53 8.57 20.81
CA ASP A 247 1.59 8.31 21.79
C ASP A 247 2.65 9.44 21.81
N VAL A 248 2.89 10.10 20.70
CA VAL A 248 3.85 11.21 20.61
C VAL A 248 3.24 12.51 21.13
N ASP A 249 1.96 12.74 20.86
CA ASP A 249 1.21 13.91 21.36
C ASP A 249 1.14 13.88 22.90
N GLY A 250 1.01 12.67 23.51
CA GLY A 250 1.01 12.49 24.96
C GLY A 250 2.32 12.89 25.62
N ILE A 251 3.47 12.63 24.99
CA ILE A 251 4.79 12.99 25.51
C ILE A 251 5.05 14.50 25.39
N SER A 252 4.62 15.12 24.28
CA SER A 252 4.75 16.56 24.07
C SER A 252 3.83 17.42 24.96
N SER A 253 2.78 16.82 25.53
CA SER A 253 1.86 17.51 26.45
C SER A 253 2.37 17.49 27.91
N ILE A 254 3.25 16.55 28.29
CA ILE A 254 3.79 16.44 29.66
C ILE A 254 4.77 17.58 30.01
N GLY A 255 5.27 18.32 29.01
CA GLY A 255 6.23 19.42 29.20
C GLY A 255 5.65 20.83 29.05
N LYS A 256 4.33 20.99 28.79
CA LYS A 256 3.72 22.31 28.68
C LYS A 256 3.05 22.70 30.00
N PRO A 257 3.36 23.90 30.57
CA PRO A 257 2.61 24.43 31.70
C PRO A 257 1.14 24.57 31.29
N VAL A 258 0.23 24.19 32.20
CA VAL A 258 -1.20 24.50 32.06
C VAL A 258 -1.32 26.01 32.11
N GLU A 259 -1.62 26.65 30.99
CA GLU A 259 -2.03 28.08 31.00
C GLU A 259 -3.42 28.12 31.65
N GLU A 260 -3.47 28.74 32.86
CA GLU A 260 -4.70 29.08 33.55
C GLU A 260 -5.43 30.27 32.89
#